data_9f09022177632db2dac1d50dbe78dc0d
#
_entry.id   9f09022177632db2dac1d50dbe78dc0d
#
_cell.length_a   1.000
_cell.length_b   1.000
_cell.length_c   1.000
_cell.angle_alpha   90.00
_cell.angle_beta   90.00
_cell.angle_gamma   90.00
#
_symmetry.space_group_name_H-M   'P 1'
#
loop_
_entity.id
_entity.type
_entity.pdbx_description
1 polymer ?
#
loop_
_entity_poly.entity_id
_entity_poly.type
_entity_poly.pdbx_seq_one_letter_code
_entity_poly.pdbx_strand_id
1 'polypeptide(L)'
;MQLTTVFLRRAGVVIAGSLLAASAFAQSVSFVEPLDGATVSSPFKVKFSVKGMDVKPAGDMTAKTGHHHLLINMGPMKAGEMIPMDDKHLHFGKGQTETDITLPPGQYTLTMQFANGAHQSYGPELSKSIKVTVK
;
A
#
# COMPACT_ATOMS: atom_id res chain seq x y z
N MET A 1 -80.28 -12.49 -0.33
CA MET A 1 -79.27 -12.27 0.67
C MET A 1 -77.92 -12.50 0.00
N GLN A 2 -77.29 -11.44 -0.50
CA GLN A 2 -76.01 -11.52 -1.19
C GLN A 2 -74.91 -11.08 -0.22
N LEU A 3 -73.97 -11.99 0.00
CA LEU A 3 -72.73 -11.69 0.75
C LEU A 3 -71.71 -11.05 -0.21
N THR A 4 -71.44 -9.79 0.06
CA THR A 4 -70.38 -9.06 -0.66
C THR A 4 -69.06 -9.33 0.02
N THR A 5 -68.20 -10.10 -0.62
CA THR A 5 -66.85 -10.37 -0.15
C THR A 5 -65.94 -9.19 -0.50
N VAL A 6 -65.51 -8.45 0.52
CA VAL A 6 -64.53 -7.37 0.35
C VAL A 6 -63.13 -7.96 0.33
N PHE A 7 -62.46 -7.93 -0.84
CA PHE A 7 -61.03 -8.24 -0.94
C PHE A 7 -60.19 -7.07 -0.47
N LEU A 8 -59.56 -7.24 0.69
CA LEU A 8 -58.59 -6.29 1.21
C LEU A 8 -57.24 -6.51 0.49
N ARG A 9 -56.93 -5.66 -0.48
CA ARG A 9 -55.59 -5.63 -1.12
C ARG A 9 -54.60 -5.02 -0.14
N ARG A 10 -53.72 -5.86 0.40
CA ARG A 10 -52.57 -5.38 1.14
C ARG A 10 -51.54 -4.87 0.12
N ALA A 11 -51.32 -3.57 0.07
CA ALA A 11 -50.20 -2.98 -0.67
C ALA A 11 -48.91 -3.25 0.11
N GLY A 12 -48.08 -4.12 -0.41
CA GLY A 12 -46.74 -4.34 0.10
C GLY A 12 -45.84 -3.14 -0.25
N VAL A 13 -45.38 -2.41 0.74
CA VAL A 13 -44.37 -1.38 0.55
C VAL A 13 -43.04 -2.10 0.39
N VAL A 14 -42.52 -2.15 -0.84
CA VAL A 14 -41.16 -2.59 -1.12
C VAL A 14 -40.24 -1.40 -0.78
N ILE A 15 -39.59 -1.43 0.37
CA ILE A 15 -38.52 -0.50 0.68
C ILE A 15 -37.28 -0.99 -0.08
N ALA A 16 -37.03 -0.39 -1.23
CA ALA A 16 -35.75 -0.56 -1.93
C ALA A 16 -34.68 0.15 -1.10
N GLY A 17 -33.99 -0.61 -0.25
CA GLY A 17 -32.78 -0.14 0.41
C GLY A 17 -31.69 0.07 -0.62
N SER A 18 -31.38 1.32 -0.96
CA SER A 18 -30.18 1.64 -1.72
C SER A 18 -28.95 1.36 -0.87
N LEU A 19 -28.26 0.27 -1.14
CA LEU A 19 -26.92 0.02 -0.66
C LEU A 19 -26.00 1.05 -1.33
N LEU A 20 -25.69 2.13 -0.61
CA LEU A 20 -24.57 2.99 -0.95
C LEU A 20 -23.30 2.17 -0.72
N ALA A 21 -22.77 1.59 -1.79
CA ALA A 21 -21.42 1.04 -1.77
C ALA A 21 -20.47 2.21 -1.54
N ALA A 22 -19.98 2.37 -0.31
CA ALA A 22 -18.87 3.26 -0.04
C ALA A 22 -17.69 2.74 -0.86
N SER A 23 -17.25 3.52 -1.86
CA SER A 23 -16.02 3.26 -2.60
C SER A 23 -14.87 3.36 -1.60
N ALA A 24 -14.44 2.22 -1.06
CA ALA A 24 -13.19 2.16 -0.33
C ALA A 24 -12.09 2.48 -1.35
N PHE A 25 -11.44 3.65 -1.21
CA PHE A 25 -10.25 3.95 -1.99
C PHE A 25 -9.21 2.87 -1.67
N ALA A 26 -8.84 2.07 -2.68
CA ALA A 26 -7.84 1.05 -2.53
C ALA A 26 -6.51 1.69 -2.11
N GLN A 27 -5.94 1.23 -1.00
CA GLN A 27 -4.61 1.62 -0.55
C GLN A 27 -3.59 0.90 -1.41
N SER A 28 -2.56 1.60 -1.86
CA SER A 28 -1.49 1.00 -2.65
C SER A 28 -0.20 1.78 -2.54
N VAL A 29 0.92 1.10 -2.77
CA VAL A 29 2.23 1.70 -2.97
C VAL A 29 2.76 1.33 -4.35
N SER A 30 3.62 2.17 -4.89
CA SER A 30 4.25 1.93 -6.18
C SER A 30 5.63 2.58 -6.27
N PHE A 31 6.47 2.04 -7.15
CA PHE A 31 7.66 2.72 -7.62
C PHE A 31 7.26 3.68 -8.75
N VAL A 32 7.63 4.94 -8.60
CA VAL A 32 7.56 5.90 -9.70
C VAL A 32 8.77 5.68 -10.60
N GLU A 33 9.93 5.44 -9.99
CA GLU A 33 11.17 5.00 -10.64
C GLU A 33 12.05 4.19 -9.65
N PRO A 34 12.81 3.21 -10.15
CA PRO A 34 12.82 2.72 -11.54
C PRO A 34 11.55 1.91 -11.84
N LEU A 35 11.28 1.66 -13.12
CA LEU A 35 10.21 0.76 -13.54
C LEU A 35 10.65 -0.69 -13.38
N ASP A 36 9.67 -1.60 -13.22
CA ASP A 36 9.94 -3.04 -13.18
C ASP A 36 10.64 -3.49 -14.46
N GLY A 37 11.72 -4.25 -14.29
CA GLY A 37 12.55 -4.73 -15.39
C GLY A 37 13.59 -3.74 -15.91
N ALA A 38 13.71 -2.55 -15.29
CA ALA A 38 14.67 -1.54 -15.72
C ALA A 38 16.14 -2.00 -15.56
N THR A 39 16.99 -1.49 -16.43
CA THR A 39 18.43 -1.54 -16.28
C THR A 39 18.92 -0.15 -15.90
N VAL A 40 19.65 -0.05 -14.80
CA VAL A 40 20.12 1.22 -14.22
C VAL A 40 21.61 1.19 -13.98
N SER A 41 22.23 2.36 -13.85
CA SER A 41 23.63 2.52 -13.44
C SER A 41 23.68 3.15 -12.05
N SER A 42 24.52 2.63 -11.16
CA SER A 42 24.71 3.20 -9.81
C SER A 42 25.50 4.51 -9.84
N PRO A 43 25.14 5.51 -9.01
CA PRO A 43 23.93 5.55 -8.21
C PRO A 43 22.68 5.76 -9.07
N PHE A 44 21.53 5.27 -8.62
CA PHE A 44 20.26 5.47 -9.33
C PHE A 44 19.18 5.94 -8.37
N LYS A 45 18.25 6.72 -8.92
CA LYS A 45 17.11 7.25 -8.15
C LYS A 45 16.05 6.18 -7.93
N VAL A 46 15.55 6.12 -6.70
CA VAL A 46 14.34 5.39 -6.34
C VAL A 46 13.32 6.38 -5.83
N LYS A 47 12.15 6.37 -6.42
CA LYS A 47 11.05 7.27 -6.07
C LYS A 47 9.78 6.46 -5.83
N PHE A 48 9.11 6.78 -4.74
CA PHE A 48 7.95 6.06 -4.22
C PHE A 48 6.68 6.88 -4.30
N SER A 49 5.55 6.18 -4.35
CA SER A 49 4.23 6.76 -4.23
C SER A 49 3.34 5.87 -3.37
N VAL A 50 2.50 6.47 -2.55
CA VAL A 50 1.46 5.79 -1.80
C VAL A 50 0.12 6.46 -2.09
N LYS A 51 -0.94 5.64 -2.19
CA LYS A 51 -2.33 6.10 -2.32
C LYS A 51 -3.14 5.60 -1.13
N GLY A 52 -4.08 6.42 -0.66
CA GLY A 52 -4.98 6.06 0.44
C GLY A 52 -4.35 6.08 1.83
N MET A 53 -3.08 6.50 1.92
CA MET A 53 -2.33 6.68 3.17
C MET A 53 -1.55 7.99 3.08
N ASP A 54 -1.27 8.59 4.22
CA ASP A 54 -0.42 9.79 4.31
C ASP A 54 1.00 9.42 4.76
N VAL A 55 1.98 10.05 4.15
CA VAL A 55 3.39 9.89 4.56
C VAL A 55 3.65 10.82 5.76
N LYS A 56 4.13 10.23 6.85
CA LYS A 56 4.52 10.93 8.08
C LYS A 56 5.86 10.41 8.59
N PRO A 57 6.59 11.20 9.36
CA PRO A 57 7.84 10.74 9.96
C PRO A 57 7.67 9.55 10.90
N ALA A 58 8.73 8.79 11.10
CA ALA A 58 8.80 7.75 12.13
C ALA A 58 8.40 8.31 13.50
N GLY A 59 7.69 7.51 14.30
CA GLY A 59 7.15 7.92 15.60
C GLY A 59 5.74 8.49 15.54
N ASP A 60 5.26 8.94 14.38
CA ASP A 60 3.88 9.39 14.20
C ASP A 60 2.96 8.17 14.06
N MET A 61 2.08 7.97 15.03
CA MET A 61 1.16 6.84 15.10
C MET A 61 -0.28 7.21 14.69
N THR A 62 -0.47 8.35 14.03
CA THR A 62 -1.77 8.75 13.50
C THR A 62 -2.32 7.65 12.56
N ALA A 63 -3.62 7.37 12.66
CA ALA A 63 -4.27 6.39 11.80
C ALA A 63 -4.10 6.74 10.32
N LYS A 64 -3.93 5.73 9.46
CA LYS A 64 -3.72 5.88 8.02
C LYS A 64 -2.48 6.68 7.64
N THR A 65 -1.46 6.64 8.48
CA THR A 65 -0.16 7.24 8.18
C THR A 65 0.97 6.22 8.29
N GLY A 66 2.08 6.53 7.68
CA GLY A 66 3.27 5.70 7.74
C GLY A 66 4.42 6.28 6.95
N HIS A 67 5.45 5.50 6.79
CA HIS A 67 6.63 5.86 6.02
C HIS A 67 7.16 4.69 5.22
N HIS A 68 7.98 5.01 4.22
CA HIS A 68 8.52 4.04 3.28
C HIS A 68 9.73 3.30 3.84
N HIS A 69 9.84 2.04 3.48
CA HIS A 69 11.04 1.21 3.63
C HIS A 69 11.35 0.57 2.28
N LEU A 70 12.62 0.39 1.97
CA LEU A 70 13.07 -0.32 0.79
C LEU A 70 13.82 -1.58 1.21
N LEU A 71 13.30 -2.72 0.78
CA LEU A 71 13.87 -4.05 1.05
C LEU A 71 14.65 -4.51 -0.18
N ILE A 72 15.87 -4.96 0.01
CA ILE A 72 16.75 -5.39 -1.07
C ILE A 72 16.84 -6.92 -1.07
N ASN A 73 16.49 -7.54 -2.19
CA ASN A 73 16.47 -9.00 -2.37
C ASN A 73 15.53 -9.72 -1.39
N MET A 74 14.42 -9.08 -1.06
CA MET A 74 13.36 -9.63 -0.19
C MET A 74 12.00 -9.33 -0.78
N GLY A 75 11.04 -10.19 -0.44
CA GLY A 75 9.62 -9.97 -0.74
C GLY A 75 8.92 -9.14 0.33
N PRO A 76 7.58 -8.99 0.19
CA PRO A 76 6.75 -8.29 1.18
C PRO A 76 6.82 -8.91 2.57
N MET A 77 6.71 -8.07 3.59
CA MET A 77 6.64 -8.50 4.98
C MET A 77 5.18 -8.67 5.42
N LYS A 78 4.97 -9.53 6.39
CA LYS A 78 3.64 -9.76 6.97
C LYS A 78 3.16 -8.53 7.73
N ALA A 79 1.85 -8.34 7.79
CA ALA A 79 1.24 -7.28 8.59
C ALA A 79 1.63 -7.42 10.07
N GLY A 80 2.02 -6.30 10.69
CA GLY A 80 2.45 -6.23 12.09
C GLY A 80 3.89 -6.65 12.35
N GLU A 81 4.59 -7.20 11.36
CA GLU A 81 5.99 -7.59 11.50
C GLU A 81 6.89 -6.33 11.59
N MET A 82 7.81 -6.34 12.55
CA MET A 82 8.77 -5.26 12.73
C MET A 82 9.82 -5.30 11.61
N ILE A 83 10.02 -4.17 10.94
CA ILE A 83 11.03 -4.06 9.90
C ILE A 83 12.39 -3.79 10.56
N PRO A 84 13.41 -4.67 10.35
CA PRO A 84 14.75 -4.43 10.85
C PRO A 84 15.38 -3.17 10.22
N MET A 85 16.41 -2.66 10.87
CA MET A 85 17.23 -1.56 10.34
C MET A 85 18.63 -2.09 10.06
N ASP A 86 18.93 -2.35 8.79
CA ASP A 86 20.21 -2.84 8.30
C ASP A 86 20.44 -2.41 6.85
N ASP A 87 21.51 -2.88 6.23
CA ASP A 87 21.90 -2.52 4.86
C ASP A 87 20.97 -3.07 3.77
N LYS A 88 20.08 -4.01 4.11
CA LYS A 88 19.06 -4.58 3.21
C LYS A 88 17.64 -4.09 3.50
N HIS A 89 17.45 -3.36 4.57
CA HIS A 89 16.19 -2.75 4.99
C HIS A 89 16.39 -1.25 5.16
N LEU A 90 16.32 -0.51 4.05
CA LEU A 90 16.52 0.94 4.07
C LEU A 90 15.28 1.64 4.61
N HIS A 91 15.49 2.62 5.48
CA HIS A 91 14.45 3.29 6.25
C HIS A 91 14.36 4.77 5.87
N PHE A 92 13.16 5.23 5.55
CA PHE A 92 12.90 6.63 5.17
C PHE A 92 12.05 7.33 6.23
N GLY A 93 12.57 7.37 7.44
CA GLY A 93 11.86 7.80 8.65
C GLY A 93 11.61 9.30 8.78
N LYS A 94 12.09 10.13 7.85
CA LYS A 94 11.81 11.57 7.81
C LYS A 94 10.63 11.91 6.89
N GLY A 95 9.95 10.89 6.35
CA GLY A 95 8.88 11.08 5.37
C GLY A 95 9.38 11.28 3.94
N GLN A 96 10.59 10.85 3.64
CA GLN A 96 11.14 10.94 2.28
C GLN A 96 10.36 10.05 1.33
N THR A 97 10.21 10.53 0.10
CA THR A 97 9.54 9.80 -0.99
C THR A 97 10.50 9.44 -2.12
N GLU A 98 11.76 9.83 -2.02
CA GLU A 98 12.80 9.53 -3.00
C GLU A 98 14.17 9.48 -2.35
N THR A 99 15.07 8.74 -3.00
CA THR A 99 16.48 8.64 -2.62
C THR A 99 17.32 8.20 -3.80
N ASP A 100 18.62 8.41 -3.71
CA ASP A 100 19.59 7.76 -4.60
C ASP A 100 20.22 6.59 -3.87
N ILE A 101 20.29 5.42 -4.51
CA ILE A 101 20.93 4.25 -3.95
C ILE A 101 22.08 3.77 -4.81
N THR A 102 23.07 3.19 -4.16
CA THR A 102 24.25 2.60 -4.80
C THR A 102 24.25 1.11 -4.50
N LEU A 103 24.22 0.30 -5.54
CA LEU A 103 24.34 -1.16 -5.45
C LEU A 103 25.41 -1.65 -6.42
N PRO A 104 26.14 -2.70 -6.09
CA PRO A 104 27.04 -3.37 -7.04
C PRO A 104 26.31 -3.86 -8.29
N PRO A 105 26.99 -4.01 -9.41
CA PRO A 105 26.38 -4.62 -10.60
C PRO A 105 25.75 -5.98 -10.30
N GLY A 106 24.56 -6.22 -10.82
CA GLY A 106 23.84 -7.47 -10.60
C GLY A 106 22.33 -7.30 -10.79
N GLN A 107 21.60 -8.38 -10.54
CA GLN A 107 20.14 -8.40 -10.57
C GLN A 107 19.60 -8.35 -9.14
N TYR A 108 18.59 -7.50 -8.94
CA TYR A 108 18.00 -7.26 -7.64
C TYR A 108 16.48 -7.34 -7.70
N THR A 109 15.89 -7.84 -6.62
CA THR A 109 14.49 -7.57 -6.28
C THR A 109 14.47 -6.41 -5.31
N LEU A 110 13.74 -5.36 -5.63
CA LEU A 110 13.50 -4.23 -4.74
C LEU A 110 12.05 -4.26 -4.31
N THR A 111 11.80 -4.27 -3.01
CA THR A 111 10.45 -4.24 -2.45
C THR A 111 10.26 -3.00 -1.63
N MET A 112 9.28 -2.19 -2.04
CA MET A 112 8.78 -1.12 -1.20
C MET A 112 7.82 -1.70 -0.17
N GLN A 113 8.04 -1.43 1.11
CA GLN A 113 7.14 -1.80 2.19
C GLN A 113 6.75 -0.54 2.98
N PHE A 114 5.46 -0.24 3.02
CA PHE A 114 4.95 0.82 3.86
C PHE A 114 4.71 0.31 5.27
N ALA A 115 5.04 1.12 6.27
CA ALA A 115 4.93 0.74 7.69
C ALA A 115 4.45 1.92 8.54
N ASN A 116 3.89 1.61 9.71
CA ASN A 116 3.46 2.62 10.66
C ASN A 116 4.64 3.32 11.35
N GLY A 117 4.35 4.31 12.18
CA GLY A 117 5.37 5.06 12.90
C GLY A 117 6.26 4.23 13.84
N ALA A 118 5.83 3.03 14.22
CA ALA A 118 6.60 2.07 15.03
C ALA A 118 7.36 1.03 14.17
N HIS A 119 7.50 1.27 12.86
CA HIS A 119 8.18 0.36 11.91
C HIS A 119 7.51 -1.01 11.76
N GLN A 120 6.23 -1.11 12.05
CA GLN A 120 5.46 -2.32 11.83
C GLN A 120 4.86 -2.29 10.42
N SER A 121 5.13 -3.34 9.64
CA SER A 121 4.62 -3.49 8.28
C SER A 121 3.09 -3.45 8.24
N TYR A 122 2.53 -2.76 7.25
CA TYR A 122 1.11 -2.85 6.92
C TYR A 122 0.76 -4.10 6.12
N GLY A 123 1.74 -4.95 5.81
CA GLY A 123 1.53 -6.18 5.09
C GLY A 123 1.68 -6.07 3.57
N PRO A 124 1.44 -7.18 2.86
CA PRO A 124 1.64 -7.24 1.40
C PRO A 124 0.77 -6.26 0.60
N GLU A 125 -0.36 -5.84 1.13
CA GLU A 125 -1.28 -4.90 0.47
C GLU A 125 -0.68 -3.50 0.30
N LEU A 126 0.25 -3.12 1.20
CA LEU A 126 1.01 -1.88 1.14
C LEU A 126 2.49 -2.14 0.85
N SER A 127 2.74 -3.03 -0.09
CA SER A 127 4.04 -3.34 -0.63
C SER A 127 4.00 -3.47 -2.15
N LYS A 128 5.15 -3.31 -2.79
CA LYS A 128 5.33 -3.51 -4.22
C LYS A 128 6.74 -3.98 -4.48
N SER A 129 6.88 -5.06 -5.23
CA SER A 129 8.18 -5.59 -5.66
C SER A 129 8.41 -5.33 -7.13
N ILE A 130 9.62 -4.95 -7.47
CA ILE A 130 10.12 -4.82 -8.85
C ILE A 130 11.46 -5.53 -8.99
N LYS A 131 11.82 -5.84 -10.23
CA LYS A 131 13.14 -6.36 -10.57
C LYS A 131 13.93 -5.29 -11.32
N VAL A 132 15.20 -5.12 -10.96
CA VAL A 132 16.11 -4.20 -11.62
C VAL A 132 17.44 -4.89 -11.88
N THR A 133 18.11 -4.48 -12.97
CA THR A 133 19.47 -4.86 -13.26
C THR A 133 20.35 -3.63 -13.10
N VAL A 134 21.38 -3.74 -12.27
CA VAL A 134 22.40 -2.71 -12.09
C VAL A 134 23.60 -3.06 -12.95
N LYS A 135 24.06 -2.11 -13.77
CA LYS A 135 25.28 -2.22 -14.59
C LYS A 135 26.50 -1.74 -13.85
#